data_aa13fb54f49bb84db06070a3c3c0fd75
#
_entry.id   aa13fb54f49bb84db06070a3c3c0fd75
#
_cell.length_a   1.000
_cell.length_b   1.000
_cell.length_c   1.000
_cell.angle_alpha   90.00
_cell.angle_beta   90.00
_cell.angle_gamma   90.00
#
_symmetry.space_group_name_H-M   'P 1'
#
loop_
_entity.id
_entity.type
_entity.pdbx_description
1 polymer ?
#
loop_
_entity_poly.entity_id
_entity_poly.type
_entity_poly.pdbx_seq_one_letter_code
_entity_poly.pdbx_strand_id
1 'polypeptide(L)'
;MAKKKRRLGLRITLAVLLVLVIGISGVAYWQWNTIQAVVDSQKYSPEERRIRLNEQETALLNRISEELPEIQVKPLSEEDAKLLQDGEMTPEEAVSLITGKPVKQPEENPKANVQPQVPEAVETETSNLENLLAQIYVLKASFNGQLESMVAQAKQDAINGKGQVTKTNIAKKYIGRAAGLEGQCDSKMESLLSQIEAELKKTGGDTGIVNEIRAAYMAEKSAKKAELMDRYR
;
A
#
# COMPACT_ATOMS: atom_id res chain seq x y z
N MET A 1 -47.93 -30.71 12.21
CA MET A 1 -46.75 -30.03 12.82
C MET A 1 -45.40 -30.30 12.12
N ALA A 2 -45.29 -31.23 11.20
CA ALA A 2 -44.03 -31.61 10.51
C ALA A 2 -43.45 -30.59 9.49
N LYS A 3 -44.29 -29.78 8.80
CA LYS A 3 -43.86 -28.79 7.79
C LYS A 3 -43.05 -27.60 8.36
N LYS A 4 -43.25 -27.21 9.62
CA LYS A 4 -42.57 -26.06 10.25
C LYS A 4 -41.12 -26.39 10.64
N LYS A 5 -40.81 -27.62 11.05
CA LYS A 5 -39.45 -28.11 11.37
C LYS A 5 -38.57 -28.23 10.15
N ARG A 6 -39.12 -28.63 9.01
CA ARG A 6 -38.35 -28.74 7.72
C ARG A 6 -37.89 -27.39 7.19
N ARG A 7 -38.69 -26.31 7.34
CA ARG A 7 -38.33 -24.96 6.93
C ARG A 7 -37.29 -24.31 7.85
N LEU A 8 -37.26 -24.69 9.14
CA LEU A 8 -36.26 -24.21 10.09
C LEU A 8 -34.89 -24.84 9.79
N GLY A 9 -34.85 -26.16 9.55
CA GLY A 9 -33.60 -26.83 9.14
C GLY A 9 -33.01 -26.29 7.84
N LEU A 10 -33.86 -26.02 6.81
CA LEU A 10 -33.41 -25.44 5.55
C LEU A 10 -32.85 -24.01 5.70
N ARG A 11 -33.40 -23.20 6.61
CA ARG A 11 -32.91 -21.85 6.91
C ARG A 11 -31.58 -21.89 7.66
N ILE A 12 -31.39 -22.83 8.55
CA ILE A 12 -30.13 -23.01 9.29
C ILE A 12 -29.05 -23.52 8.35
N THR A 13 -29.31 -24.49 7.48
CA THR A 13 -28.35 -24.97 6.48
C THR A 13 -27.97 -23.86 5.48
N LEU A 14 -28.93 -23.04 5.05
CA LEU A 14 -28.69 -21.94 4.13
C LEU A 14 -27.85 -20.84 4.80
N ALA A 15 -28.09 -20.52 6.07
CA ALA A 15 -27.29 -19.58 6.85
C ALA A 15 -25.86 -20.07 7.07
N VAL A 16 -25.67 -21.35 7.40
CA VAL A 16 -24.35 -21.97 7.54
C VAL A 16 -23.59 -21.97 6.22
N LEU A 17 -24.28 -22.27 5.11
CA LEU A 17 -23.68 -22.26 3.78
C LEU A 17 -23.28 -20.83 3.36
N LEU A 18 -24.07 -19.83 3.71
CA LEU A 18 -23.76 -18.41 3.45
C LEU A 18 -22.55 -17.94 4.27
N VAL A 19 -22.45 -18.33 5.54
CA VAL A 19 -21.28 -18.05 6.40
C VAL A 19 -20.03 -18.73 5.86
N LEU A 20 -20.13 -19.98 5.36
CA LEU A 20 -19.01 -20.69 4.73
C LEU A 20 -18.59 -20.02 3.44
N VAL A 21 -19.51 -19.58 2.59
CA VAL A 21 -19.19 -18.86 1.35
C VAL A 21 -18.50 -17.52 1.67
N ILE A 22 -19.00 -16.77 2.64
CA ILE A 22 -18.36 -15.51 3.07
C ILE A 22 -16.98 -15.78 3.68
N GLY A 23 -16.84 -16.82 4.51
CA GLY A 23 -15.56 -17.21 5.10
C GLY A 23 -14.54 -17.63 4.05
N ILE A 24 -14.93 -18.46 3.08
CA ILE A 24 -14.06 -18.89 1.98
C ILE A 24 -13.69 -17.70 1.07
N SER A 25 -14.66 -16.83 0.76
CA SER A 25 -14.41 -15.63 -0.05
C SER A 25 -13.48 -14.65 0.65
N GLY A 26 -13.62 -14.48 1.98
CA GLY A 26 -12.75 -13.63 2.78
C GLY A 26 -11.31 -14.15 2.83
N VAL A 27 -11.13 -15.46 3.03
CA VAL A 27 -9.82 -16.11 3.02
C VAL A 27 -9.21 -16.08 1.61
N ALA A 28 -9.99 -16.34 0.57
CA ALA A 28 -9.52 -16.28 -0.81
C ALA A 28 -9.14 -14.85 -1.22
N TYR A 29 -9.92 -13.84 -0.82
CA TYR A 29 -9.59 -12.44 -1.05
C TYR A 29 -8.32 -12.03 -0.30
N TRP A 30 -8.17 -12.44 0.95
CA TRP A 30 -6.98 -12.14 1.75
C TRP A 30 -5.72 -12.84 1.20
N GLN A 31 -5.86 -14.07 0.68
CA GLN A 31 -4.75 -14.84 0.08
C GLN A 31 -4.54 -14.56 -1.41
N TRP A 32 -5.43 -13.81 -2.07
CA TRP A 32 -5.38 -13.57 -3.52
C TRP A 32 -4.02 -13.02 -3.97
N ASN A 33 -3.48 -12.04 -3.25
CA ASN A 33 -2.17 -11.47 -3.55
C ASN A 33 -1.03 -12.49 -3.40
N THR A 34 -1.15 -13.43 -2.49
CA THR A 34 -0.16 -14.51 -2.33
C THR A 34 -0.27 -15.51 -3.46
N ILE A 35 -1.48 -15.84 -3.90
CA ILE A 35 -1.73 -16.71 -5.06
C ILE A 35 -1.20 -16.03 -6.33
N GLN A 36 -1.50 -14.76 -6.54
CA GLN A 36 -0.96 -13.98 -7.66
C GLN A 36 0.57 -13.93 -7.63
N ALA A 37 1.19 -13.68 -6.48
CA ALA A 37 2.64 -13.68 -6.35
C ALA A 37 3.28 -15.02 -6.74
N VAL A 38 2.65 -16.14 -6.37
CA VAL A 38 3.12 -17.48 -6.79
C VAL A 38 2.97 -17.67 -8.28
N VAL A 39 1.85 -17.27 -8.86
CA VAL A 39 1.62 -17.36 -10.32
C VAL A 39 2.61 -16.47 -11.06
N ASP A 40 2.81 -15.24 -10.63
CA ASP A 40 3.72 -14.28 -11.25
C ASP A 40 5.18 -14.73 -11.14
N SER A 41 5.57 -15.36 -10.01
CA SER A 41 6.93 -15.90 -9.85
C SER A 41 7.22 -17.09 -10.78
N GLN A 42 6.17 -17.81 -11.18
CA GLN A 42 6.29 -18.93 -12.12
C GLN A 42 6.19 -18.50 -13.58
N LYS A 43 5.41 -17.44 -13.87
CA LYS A 43 5.07 -17.02 -15.21
C LYS A 43 6.04 -16.00 -15.79
N TYR A 44 6.55 -15.10 -14.96
CA TYR A 44 7.39 -13.99 -15.38
C TYR A 44 8.74 -14.01 -14.68
N SER A 45 9.80 -13.75 -15.43
CA SER A 45 11.13 -13.52 -14.86
C SER A 45 11.13 -12.26 -13.98
N PRO A 46 12.09 -12.10 -13.04
CA PRO A 46 12.21 -10.89 -12.23
C PRO A 46 12.29 -9.61 -13.06
N GLU A 47 12.97 -9.66 -14.20
CA GLU A 47 13.12 -8.53 -15.12
C GLU A 47 11.80 -8.17 -15.80
N GLU A 48 11.05 -9.16 -16.29
CA GLU A 48 9.74 -8.94 -16.91
C GLU A 48 8.75 -8.35 -15.91
N ARG A 49 8.78 -8.78 -14.64
CA ARG A 49 7.94 -8.20 -13.59
C ARG A 49 8.28 -6.73 -13.35
N ARG A 50 9.58 -6.38 -13.30
CA ARG A 50 10.02 -5.00 -13.14
C ARG A 50 9.58 -4.11 -14.30
N ILE A 51 9.72 -4.57 -15.53
CA ILE A 51 9.26 -3.84 -16.71
C ILE A 51 7.76 -3.57 -16.64
N ARG A 52 6.96 -4.58 -16.32
CA ARG A 52 5.48 -4.44 -16.20
C ARG A 52 5.07 -3.48 -15.10
N LEU A 53 5.75 -3.48 -13.97
CA LEU A 53 5.48 -2.52 -12.89
C LEU A 53 5.79 -1.09 -13.33
N ASN A 54 6.92 -0.87 -14.00
CA ASN A 54 7.28 0.44 -14.52
C ASN A 54 6.29 0.93 -15.58
N GLU A 55 5.81 0.05 -16.45
CA GLU A 55 4.76 0.37 -17.43
C GLU A 55 3.45 0.78 -16.74
N GLN A 56 3.02 0.03 -15.71
CA GLN A 56 1.82 0.35 -14.94
C GLN A 56 1.97 1.67 -14.17
N GLU A 57 3.10 1.91 -13.54
CA GLU A 57 3.37 3.16 -12.83
C GLU A 57 3.39 4.35 -13.80
N THR A 58 4.04 4.20 -14.96
CA THR A 58 4.05 5.23 -15.99
C THR A 58 2.66 5.52 -16.52
N ALA A 59 1.85 4.49 -16.79
CA ALA A 59 0.47 4.66 -17.23
C ALA A 59 -0.38 5.38 -16.17
N LEU A 60 -0.23 5.03 -14.89
CA LEU A 60 -0.93 5.70 -13.79
C LEU A 60 -0.52 7.16 -13.66
N LEU A 61 0.78 7.47 -13.73
CA LEU A 61 1.28 8.85 -13.67
C LEU A 61 0.76 9.70 -14.83
N ASN A 62 0.75 9.14 -16.05
CA ASN A 62 0.18 9.82 -17.22
C ASN A 62 -1.30 10.10 -17.00
N ARG A 63 -2.06 9.12 -16.50
CA ARG A 63 -3.48 9.29 -16.18
C ARG A 63 -3.72 10.38 -15.14
N ILE A 64 -2.93 10.40 -14.06
CA ILE A 64 -3.00 11.45 -13.03
C ILE A 64 -2.69 12.82 -13.66
N SER A 65 -1.66 12.91 -14.50
CA SER A 65 -1.27 14.17 -15.17
C SER A 65 -2.32 14.66 -16.17
N GLU A 66 -3.03 13.75 -16.85
CA GLU A 66 -4.12 14.10 -17.79
C GLU A 66 -5.37 14.60 -17.07
N GLU A 67 -5.78 13.92 -16.00
CA GLU A 67 -7.01 14.25 -15.26
C GLU A 67 -6.80 15.39 -14.25
N LEU A 68 -5.57 15.57 -13.77
CA LEU A 68 -5.21 16.52 -12.72
C LEU A 68 -3.94 17.29 -13.13
N PRO A 69 -4.00 18.13 -14.17
CA PRO A 69 -2.81 18.78 -14.76
C PRO A 69 -2.09 19.74 -13.80
N GLU A 70 -2.75 20.20 -12.78
CA GLU A 70 -2.17 21.04 -11.71
C GLU A 70 -1.38 20.24 -10.66
N ILE A 71 -1.51 18.89 -10.66
CA ILE A 71 -0.82 18.02 -9.71
C ILE A 71 0.49 17.54 -10.31
N GLN A 72 1.58 17.86 -9.63
CA GLN A 72 2.91 17.41 -10.01
C GLN A 72 3.46 16.49 -8.92
N VAL A 73 3.34 15.18 -9.15
CA VAL A 73 3.91 14.16 -8.27
C VAL A 73 5.02 13.44 -9.01
N LYS A 74 6.25 13.52 -8.47
CA LYS A 74 7.40 12.83 -9.01
C LYS A 74 7.77 11.67 -8.09
N PRO A 75 7.76 10.40 -8.56
CA PRO A 75 8.22 9.29 -7.74
C PRO A 75 9.62 9.52 -7.18
N LEU A 76 9.89 8.98 -5.99
CA LEU A 76 11.25 9.00 -5.44
C LEU A 76 12.20 8.23 -6.36
N SER A 77 13.41 8.73 -6.50
CA SER A 77 14.50 7.97 -7.13
C SER A 77 14.79 6.71 -6.28
N GLU A 78 15.44 5.69 -6.88
CA GLU A 78 15.86 4.50 -6.12
C GLU A 78 16.77 4.87 -4.95
N GLU A 79 17.60 5.91 -5.12
CA GLU A 79 18.52 6.41 -4.11
C GLU A 79 17.78 7.10 -2.96
N ASP A 80 16.84 8.00 -3.25
CA ASP A 80 16.01 8.68 -2.24
C ASP A 80 15.09 7.69 -1.51
N ALA A 81 14.50 6.74 -2.23
CA ALA A 81 13.70 5.68 -1.62
C ALA A 81 14.54 4.84 -0.66
N LYS A 82 15.82 4.60 -0.96
CA LYS A 82 16.73 3.89 -0.07
C LYS A 82 17.06 4.71 1.16
N LEU A 83 17.36 6.01 1.03
CA LEU A 83 17.61 6.89 2.18
C LEU A 83 16.40 6.90 3.15
N LEU A 84 15.17 6.92 2.60
CA LEU A 84 13.96 6.81 3.41
C LEU A 84 13.82 5.44 4.08
N GLN A 85 14.17 4.35 3.37
CA GLN A 85 14.14 2.98 3.92
C GLN A 85 15.16 2.78 5.04
N ASP A 86 16.33 3.37 4.91
CA ASP A 86 17.43 3.28 5.88
C ASP A 86 17.23 4.25 7.07
N GLY A 87 16.23 5.14 7.00
CA GLY A 87 15.92 6.15 8.02
C GLY A 87 16.86 7.36 8.00
N GLU A 88 17.59 7.55 6.90
CA GLU A 88 18.46 8.71 6.65
C GLU A 88 17.70 9.91 6.05
N MET A 89 16.46 9.68 5.62
CA MET A 89 15.50 10.68 5.15
C MET A 89 14.21 10.56 5.94
N THR A 90 13.62 11.69 6.34
CA THR A 90 12.31 11.69 7.01
C THR A 90 11.15 11.56 5.99
N PRO A 91 9.98 11.07 6.42
CA PRO A 91 8.78 11.05 5.57
C PRO A 91 8.42 12.42 5.01
N GLU A 92 8.61 13.47 5.78
CA GLU A 92 8.30 14.86 5.41
C GLU A 92 9.25 15.36 4.30
N GLU A 93 10.55 15.07 4.42
CA GLU A 93 11.54 15.39 3.37
C GLU A 93 11.21 14.64 2.09
N ALA A 94 10.81 13.37 2.17
CA ALA A 94 10.39 12.59 1.02
C ALA A 94 9.15 13.18 0.35
N VAL A 95 8.14 13.62 1.12
CA VAL A 95 6.96 14.33 0.57
C VAL A 95 7.39 15.60 -0.16
N SER A 96 8.32 16.36 0.41
CA SER A 96 8.85 17.58 -0.21
C SER A 96 9.53 17.31 -1.56
N LEU A 97 10.33 16.24 -1.64
CA LEU A 97 10.98 15.84 -2.90
C LEU A 97 9.95 15.40 -3.96
N ILE A 98 8.92 14.66 -3.55
CA ILE A 98 7.87 14.15 -4.44
C ILE A 98 7.02 15.28 -5.01
N THR A 99 6.64 16.27 -4.16
CA THR A 99 5.76 17.37 -4.53
C THR A 99 6.50 18.59 -5.08
N GLY A 100 7.84 18.64 -4.91
CA GLY A 100 8.64 19.82 -5.22
C GLY A 100 8.34 21.04 -4.34
N LYS A 101 7.58 20.85 -3.25
CA LYS A 101 7.17 21.93 -2.33
C LYS A 101 7.90 21.77 -0.99
N PRO A 102 8.39 22.88 -0.39
CA PRO A 102 9.03 22.78 0.94
C PRO A 102 8.02 22.31 1.99
N VAL A 103 8.48 21.46 2.89
CA VAL A 103 7.69 21.04 4.05
C VAL A 103 7.37 22.28 4.89
N LYS A 104 6.08 22.60 5.01
CA LYS A 104 5.65 23.51 6.05
C LYS A 104 5.80 22.77 7.39
N GLN A 105 6.87 23.05 8.13
CA GLN A 105 6.95 22.63 9.52
C GLN A 105 5.70 23.12 10.25
N PRO A 106 5.13 22.34 11.18
CA PRO A 106 4.07 22.84 12.04
C PRO A 106 4.65 24.05 12.78
N GLU A 107 4.25 25.24 12.41
CA GLU A 107 4.59 26.44 13.17
C GLU A 107 3.98 26.30 14.57
N GLU A 108 4.82 26.20 15.58
CA GLU A 108 4.47 26.60 16.93
C GLU A 108 4.00 28.07 16.86
N ASN A 109 2.73 28.23 17.13
CA ASN A 109 1.96 29.46 17.08
C ASN A 109 2.66 30.65 17.73
N PRO A 110 2.78 31.81 17.05
CA PRO A 110 2.41 33.05 17.70
C PRO A 110 1.54 33.98 16.82
N LYS A 111 0.30 34.17 17.28
CA LYS A 111 -0.53 35.38 17.20
C LYS A 111 -0.53 36.25 15.92
N ALA A 112 -1.68 36.15 15.26
CA ALA A 112 -2.44 37.21 14.62
C ALA A 112 -1.70 38.38 13.97
N ASN A 113 -1.86 38.48 12.64
CA ASN A 113 -2.32 39.76 12.07
C ASN A 113 -3.14 39.50 10.80
N VAL A 114 -4.30 40.14 10.70
CA VAL A 114 -5.31 39.98 9.67
C VAL A 114 -5.04 40.96 8.55
N GLN A 115 -4.97 40.48 7.31
CA GLN A 115 -5.19 41.30 6.14
C GLN A 115 -5.86 40.44 5.01
N PRO A 116 -6.80 41.00 4.25
CA PRO A 116 -7.72 40.22 3.44
C PRO A 116 -7.08 39.75 2.14
N GLN A 117 -7.15 38.44 1.84
CA GLN A 117 -6.66 37.83 0.59
C GLN A 117 -7.71 37.02 -0.14
N VAL A 118 -7.68 37.13 -1.41
CA VAL A 118 -8.31 36.58 -2.58
C VAL A 118 -8.11 35.05 -2.67
N PRO A 119 -8.85 34.25 -3.42
CA PRO A 119 -9.40 32.92 -3.10
C PRO A 119 -8.34 31.83 -2.92
N GLU A 120 -8.09 31.54 -1.65
CA GLU A 120 -7.14 30.53 -1.14
C GLU A 120 -7.66 29.08 -1.23
N ALA A 121 -8.90 28.87 -1.65
CA ALA A 121 -9.56 27.56 -1.56
C ALA A 121 -9.03 26.53 -2.58
N VAL A 122 -8.75 26.95 -3.82
CA VAL A 122 -8.34 26.02 -4.88
C VAL A 122 -6.89 25.55 -4.73
N GLU A 123 -5.98 26.46 -4.35
CA GLU A 123 -4.57 26.09 -4.09
C GLU A 123 -4.41 25.17 -2.88
N THR A 124 -5.29 25.28 -1.89
CA THR A 124 -5.25 24.44 -0.69
C THR A 124 -5.72 23.01 -0.98
N GLU A 125 -6.75 22.85 -1.82
CA GLU A 125 -7.31 21.52 -2.18
C GLU A 125 -6.35 20.73 -3.09
N THR A 126 -5.77 21.37 -4.09
CA THR A 126 -4.73 20.78 -4.95
C THR A 126 -3.51 20.36 -4.13
N SER A 127 -3.08 21.21 -3.20
CA SER A 127 -1.96 20.90 -2.29
C SER A 127 -2.25 19.69 -1.39
N ASN A 128 -3.51 19.51 -0.95
CA ASN A 128 -3.92 18.33 -0.17
C ASN A 128 -3.82 17.05 -0.99
N LEU A 129 -4.32 17.06 -2.22
CA LEU A 129 -4.32 15.88 -3.08
C LEU A 129 -2.90 15.46 -3.47
N GLU A 130 -2.01 16.43 -3.79
CA GLU A 130 -0.58 16.16 -4.01
C GLU A 130 0.08 15.52 -2.80
N ASN A 131 -0.17 16.06 -1.60
CA ASN A 131 0.37 15.52 -0.36
C ASN A 131 -0.12 14.08 -0.09
N LEU A 132 -1.40 13.79 -0.36
CA LEU A 132 -1.96 12.45 -0.20
C LEU A 132 -1.33 11.46 -1.18
N LEU A 133 -1.13 11.86 -2.44
CA LEU A 133 -0.45 11.04 -3.44
C LEU A 133 1.02 10.81 -3.05
N ALA A 134 1.73 11.85 -2.58
CA ALA A 134 3.10 11.72 -2.10
C ALA A 134 3.20 10.75 -0.90
N GLN A 135 2.24 10.80 0.04
CA GLN A 135 2.20 9.89 1.17
C GLN A 135 2.06 8.41 0.74
N ILE A 136 1.45 8.12 -0.42
CA ILE A 136 1.42 6.76 -0.97
C ILE A 136 2.83 6.27 -1.29
N TYR A 137 3.65 7.10 -1.95
CA TYR A 137 5.04 6.73 -2.26
C TYR A 137 5.88 6.55 -0.99
N VAL A 138 5.73 7.45 -0.03
CA VAL A 138 6.39 7.35 1.28
C VAL A 138 5.98 6.07 2.02
N LEU A 139 4.69 5.74 2.03
CA LEU A 139 4.17 4.52 2.65
C LEU A 139 4.78 3.27 1.98
N LYS A 140 4.82 3.23 0.65
CA LYS A 140 5.41 2.12 -0.12
C LYS A 140 6.90 1.95 0.19
N ALA A 141 7.68 3.03 0.16
CA ALA A 141 9.10 2.99 0.46
C ALA A 141 9.38 2.55 1.90
N SER A 142 8.66 3.11 2.88
CA SER A 142 8.76 2.74 4.29
C SER A 142 8.40 1.26 4.54
N PHE A 143 7.34 0.75 3.88
CA PHE A 143 6.96 -0.66 3.97
C PHE A 143 8.07 -1.57 3.42
N ASN A 144 8.63 -1.23 2.26
CA ASN A 144 9.71 -1.99 1.64
C ASN A 144 10.96 -2.02 2.54
N GLY A 145 11.34 -0.89 3.15
CA GLY A 145 12.46 -0.82 4.09
C GLY A 145 12.26 -1.69 5.33
N GLN A 146 11.07 -1.63 5.94
CA GLN A 146 10.73 -2.47 7.08
C GLN A 146 10.75 -3.97 6.73
N LEU A 147 10.29 -4.32 5.53
CA LEU A 147 10.29 -5.70 5.04
C LEU A 147 11.73 -6.21 4.81
N GLU A 148 12.59 -5.43 4.16
CA GLU A 148 14.01 -5.78 3.96
C GLU A 148 14.76 -5.89 5.30
N SER A 149 14.53 -4.98 6.24
CA SER A 149 15.08 -5.06 7.61
C SER A 149 14.63 -6.34 8.31
N MET A 150 13.37 -6.71 8.18
CA MET A 150 12.83 -7.94 8.74
C MET A 150 13.49 -9.19 8.14
N VAL A 151 13.72 -9.18 6.83
CA VAL A 151 14.44 -10.25 6.12
C VAL A 151 15.89 -10.36 6.59
N ALA A 152 16.58 -9.22 6.78
CA ALA A 152 17.94 -9.19 7.32
C ALA A 152 18.00 -9.78 8.74
N GLN A 153 17.03 -9.41 9.60
CA GLN A 153 16.91 -9.99 10.95
C GLN A 153 16.65 -11.49 10.91
N ALA A 154 15.79 -11.97 10.00
CA ALA A 154 15.54 -13.41 9.86
C ALA A 154 16.79 -14.20 9.47
N LYS A 155 17.61 -13.64 8.57
CA LYS A 155 18.92 -14.23 8.21
C LYS A 155 19.85 -14.28 9.41
N GLN A 156 19.95 -13.20 10.17
CA GLN A 156 20.81 -13.12 11.34
C GLN A 156 20.37 -14.12 12.42
N ASP A 157 19.07 -14.23 12.70
CA ASP A 157 18.52 -15.23 13.61
C ASP A 157 18.85 -16.66 13.14
N ALA A 158 18.80 -16.92 11.82
CA ALA A 158 19.11 -18.23 11.26
C ALA A 158 20.61 -18.59 11.39
N ILE A 159 21.50 -17.61 11.28
CA ILE A 159 22.95 -17.80 11.45
C ILE A 159 23.30 -18.01 12.92
N ASN A 160 22.72 -17.19 13.82
CA ASN A 160 23.07 -17.18 15.24
C ASN A 160 22.38 -18.29 16.04
N GLY A 161 21.31 -18.89 15.53
CA GLY A 161 20.44 -19.84 16.24
C GLY A 161 21.07 -21.20 16.58
N LYS A 162 22.32 -21.48 16.24
CA LYS A 162 23.18 -22.63 16.64
C LYS A 162 22.41 -23.93 17.00
N GLY A 163 21.43 -24.31 16.16
CA GLY A 163 20.70 -25.58 16.31
C GLY A 163 19.59 -25.62 17.37
N GLN A 164 19.43 -24.61 18.21
CA GLN A 164 18.34 -24.54 19.21
C GLN A 164 17.03 -23.99 18.65
N VAL A 165 17.09 -23.21 17.58
CA VAL A 165 15.89 -22.68 16.90
C VAL A 165 15.82 -23.30 15.52
N THR A 166 14.77 -24.10 15.25
CA THR A 166 14.61 -24.72 13.93
C THR A 166 14.34 -23.64 12.89
N LYS A 167 14.84 -23.83 11.65
CA LYS A 167 14.53 -22.96 10.50
C LYS A 167 13.04 -22.70 10.36
N THR A 168 12.21 -23.70 10.69
CA THR A 168 10.75 -23.62 10.66
C THR A 168 10.21 -22.62 11.67
N ASN A 169 10.77 -22.54 12.88
CA ASN A 169 10.30 -21.60 13.90
C ASN A 169 10.69 -20.15 13.54
N ILE A 170 11.88 -19.96 12.95
CA ILE A 170 12.30 -18.67 12.41
C ILE A 170 11.36 -18.25 11.29
N ALA A 171 11.11 -19.12 10.32
CA ALA A 171 10.19 -18.84 9.23
C ALA A 171 8.80 -18.46 9.73
N LYS A 172 8.20 -19.23 10.65
CA LYS A 172 6.89 -18.92 11.25
C LYS A 172 6.87 -17.56 11.94
N LYS A 173 7.91 -17.24 12.73
CA LYS A 173 8.05 -15.94 13.41
C LYS A 173 8.02 -14.78 12.41
N TYR A 174 8.82 -14.86 11.36
CA TYR A 174 8.97 -13.77 10.41
C TYR A 174 7.82 -13.67 9.39
N ILE A 175 7.23 -14.80 8.99
CA ILE A 175 5.99 -14.80 8.19
C ILE A 175 4.85 -14.11 8.96
N GLY A 176 4.69 -14.41 10.26
CA GLY A 176 3.66 -13.73 11.07
C GLY A 176 3.90 -12.23 11.22
N ARG A 177 5.17 -11.81 11.41
CA ARG A 177 5.53 -10.38 11.46
C ARG A 177 5.29 -9.68 10.11
N ALA A 178 5.66 -10.32 9.00
CA ALA A 178 5.44 -9.79 7.67
C ALA A 178 3.94 -9.63 7.36
N ALA A 179 3.11 -10.60 7.73
CA ALA A 179 1.66 -10.50 7.59
C ALA A 179 1.06 -9.36 8.44
N GLY A 180 1.57 -9.16 9.66
CA GLY A 180 1.17 -8.02 10.49
C GLY A 180 1.56 -6.68 9.89
N LEU A 181 2.78 -6.57 9.37
CA LEU A 181 3.26 -5.37 8.68
C LEU A 181 2.45 -5.08 7.41
N GLU A 182 2.15 -6.11 6.63
CA GLU A 182 1.28 -6.01 5.44
C GLU A 182 -0.09 -5.46 5.79
N GLY A 183 -0.75 -6.01 6.83
CA GLY A 183 -2.06 -5.53 7.26
C GLY A 183 -2.05 -4.07 7.73
N GLN A 184 -0.98 -3.61 8.37
CA GLN A 184 -0.81 -2.19 8.72
C GLN A 184 -0.64 -1.31 7.49
N CYS A 185 0.15 -1.75 6.50
CA CYS A 185 0.32 -1.04 5.25
C CYS A 185 -1.00 -0.95 4.47
N ASP A 186 -1.73 -2.06 4.35
CA ASP A 186 -3.04 -2.10 3.68
C ASP A 186 -4.03 -1.12 4.34
N SER A 187 -4.10 -1.09 5.67
CA SER A 187 -4.99 -0.19 6.40
C SER A 187 -4.65 1.29 6.17
N LYS A 188 -3.36 1.63 6.14
CA LYS A 188 -2.91 3.00 5.84
C LYS A 188 -3.19 3.37 4.39
N MET A 189 -2.95 2.46 3.46
CA MET A 189 -3.25 2.64 2.03
C MET A 189 -4.73 2.93 1.81
N GLU A 190 -5.63 2.11 2.36
CA GLU A 190 -7.07 2.32 2.23
C GLU A 190 -7.53 3.65 2.86
N SER A 191 -6.90 4.08 3.96
CA SER A 191 -7.15 5.39 4.56
C SER A 191 -6.75 6.53 3.61
N LEU A 192 -5.56 6.45 2.98
CA LEU A 192 -5.11 7.44 1.99
C LEU A 192 -6.02 7.45 0.77
N LEU A 193 -6.38 6.28 0.23
CA LEU A 193 -7.28 6.16 -0.92
C LEU A 193 -8.65 6.78 -0.63
N SER A 194 -9.19 6.57 0.57
CA SER A 194 -10.47 7.17 0.98
C SER A 194 -10.38 8.70 1.08
N GLN A 195 -9.25 9.24 1.52
CA GLN A 195 -9.02 10.68 1.57
C GLN A 195 -8.88 11.27 0.15
N ILE A 196 -8.12 10.60 -0.73
CA ILE A 196 -8.00 10.99 -2.14
C ILE A 196 -9.38 11.00 -2.81
N GLU A 197 -10.19 9.96 -2.60
CA GLU A 197 -11.54 9.90 -3.15
C GLU A 197 -12.42 11.06 -2.66
N ALA A 198 -12.29 11.41 -1.39
CA ALA A 198 -13.03 12.55 -0.82
C ALA A 198 -12.59 13.89 -1.43
N GLU A 199 -11.29 14.11 -1.62
CA GLU A 199 -10.77 15.33 -2.27
C GLU A 199 -11.19 15.40 -3.74
N LEU A 200 -11.09 14.29 -4.50
CA LEU A 200 -11.55 14.24 -5.89
C LEU A 200 -13.04 14.55 -6.02
N LYS A 201 -13.88 14.05 -5.10
CA LYS A 201 -15.31 14.38 -5.09
C LYS A 201 -15.59 15.86 -4.84
N LYS A 202 -14.80 16.55 -4.04
CA LYS A 202 -14.95 17.99 -3.80
C LYS A 202 -14.61 18.82 -5.04
N THR A 203 -13.58 18.43 -5.76
CA THR A 203 -13.10 19.13 -6.96
C THR A 203 -13.84 18.70 -8.24
N GLY A 204 -14.71 17.67 -8.17
CA GLY A 204 -15.39 17.11 -9.35
C GLY A 204 -14.48 16.25 -10.22
N GLY A 205 -13.32 15.82 -9.70
CA GLY A 205 -12.37 14.96 -10.40
C GLY A 205 -12.85 13.51 -10.55
N ASP A 206 -12.17 12.75 -11.44
CA ASP A 206 -12.48 11.34 -11.67
C ASP A 206 -12.04 10.46 -10.51
N THR A 207 -13.00 9.93 -9.75
CA THR A 207 -12.72 8.96 -8.67
C THR A 207 -12.24 7.59 -9.17
N GLY A 208 -12.31 7.32 -10.48
CA GLY A 208 -11.78 6.10 -11.09
C GLY A 208 -10.28 5.91 -10.85
N ILE A 209 -9.53 7.01 -10.76
CA ILE A 209 -8.09 7.03 -10.41
C ILE A 209 -7.80 6.28 -9.12
N VAL A 210 -8.68 6.35 -8.11
CA VAL A 210 -8.52 5.64 -6.83
C VAL A 210 -8.42 4.13 -7.03
N ASN A 211 -9.22 3.58 -7.93
CA ASN A 211 -9.18 2.15 -8.24
C ASN A 211 -7.90 1.78 -9.01
N GLU A 212 -7.40 2.66 -9.86
CA GLU A 212 -6.14 2.46 -10.59
C GLU A 212 -4.94 2.48 -9.64
N ILE A 213 -4.89 3.43 -8.69
CA ILE A 213 -3.89 3.48 -7.63
C ILE A 213 -3.93 2.22 -6.77
N ARG A 214 -5.13 1.77 -6.38
CA ARG A 214 -5.30 0.52 -5.62
C ARG A 214 -4.79 -0.69 -6.42
N ALA A 215 -5.10 -0.78 -7.71
CA ALA A 215 -4.64 -1.87 -8.57
C ALA A 215 -3.11 -1.86 -8.71
N ALA A 216 -2.49 -0.71 -8.91
CA ALA A 216 -1.04 -0.56 -8.97
C ALA A 216 -0.37 -1.00 -7.65
N TYR A 217 -0.89 -0.55 -6.50
CA TYR A 217 -0.41 -0.98 -5.19
C TYR A 217 -0.48 -2.50 -5.00
N MET A 218 -1.59 -3.13 -5.38
CA MET A 218 -1.75 -4.59 -5.28
C MET A 218 -0.77 -5.33 -6.19
N ALA A 219 -0.52 -4.83 -7.40
CA ALA A 219 0.45 -5.40 -8.33
C ALA A 219 1.88 -5.32 -7.79
N GLU A 220 2.31 -4.16 -7.26
CA GLU A 220 3.61 -3.99 -6.64
C GLU A 220 3.79 -4.92 -5.42
N LYS A 221 2.78 -5.02 -4.57
CA LYS A 221 2.79 -5.91 -3.42
C LYS A 221 2.95 -7.38 -3.82
N SER A 222 2.24 -7.81 -4.88
CA SER A 222 2.37 -9.15 -5.46
C SER A 222 3.77 -9.38 -6.00
N ALA A 223 4.31 -8.43 -6.75
CA ALA A 223 5.66 -8.52 -7.31
C ALA A 223 6.74 -8.57 -6.23
N LYS A 224 6.61 -7.79 -5.14
CA LYS A 224 7.55 -7.83 -4.01
C LYS A 224 7.52 -9.18 -3.29
N LYS A 225 6.34 -9.77 -3.11
CA LYS A 225 6.21 -11.14 -2.58
C LYS A 225 6.89 -12.16 -3.50
N ALA A 226 6.67 -12.07 -4.82
CA ALA A 226 7.29 -12.95 -5.79
C ALA A 226 8.82 -12.81 -5.78
N GLU A 227 9.35 -11.58 -5.74
CA GLU A 227 10.78 -11.30 -5.62
C GLU A 227 11.39 -11.97 -4.38
N LEU A 228 10.73 -11.83 -3.22
CA LEU A 228 11.20 -12.46 -1.99
C LEU A 228 11.15 -13.99 -2.09
N MET A 229 10.11 -14.58 -2.69
CA MET A 229 10.03 -16.02 -2.90
C MET A 229 11.18 -16.53 -3.79
N ASP A 230 11.49 -15.82 -4.88
CA ASP A 230 12.59 -16.19 -5.79
C ASP A 230 13.96 -16.07 -5.13
N ARG A 231 14.17 -15.05 -4.28
CA ARG A 231 15.42 -14.80 -3.55
C ARG A 231 15.75 -15.91 -2.53
N TYR A 232 14.73 -16.63 -2.05
CA TYR A 232 14.88 -17.64 -0.97
C TYR A 232 14.46 -19.06 -1.39
N ARG A 233 14.25 -19.31 -2.66
CA ARG A 233 14.02 -20.63 -3.26
C ARG A 233 15.31 -21.36 -3.51
#